data_502fa8f69832995bb316c53278108c0e
#
_entry.id   502fa8f69832995bb316c53278108c0e
#
_cell.length_a   1.000
_cell.length_b   1.000
_cell.length_c   1.000
_cell.angle_alpha   90.00
_cell.angle_beta   90.00
_cell.angle_gamma   90.00
#
_symmetry.space_group_name_H-M   'P 1'
#
loop_
_entity.id
_entity.type
_entity.pdbx_description
1 polymer ?
#
loop_
_entity_poly.entity_id
_entity_poly.type
_entity_poly.pdbx_seq_one_letter_code
_entity_poly.pdbx_strand_id
1 'polypeptide(L)'
;MSFENSLQPHLAEVLKNAIQRNRLAHAYIFYGPKNTGKREMALELAKAANCERNEADACDRCPSCIQIAQGNHPEVLKILPEGNVIKIAQLRQLQSRFRYSAPEGVTRFAIIEEAEKMREEAANSLLKFLEEPQSAMVVILITRHLSDVIPTIKSRCQLVRFSEIPPSVKKEQLLKKGIPEELAGVFARLSGSLETDGEAYDDGKIKHYASVVHQVKEWGGRILSGSPDALLTLSESWLLDEVKEERAWFLLDVLLLYYRDILMNSLKGETEIFRDSGIERLSMRHSPGKIMLAMDNVLIARRLLVRPQLNWQGIFEQMIVAVSEERLSMKNGWELIPLSKV
;
A
#
# COMPACT_ATOMS: atom_id res chain seq x y z
N MET A 1 7.09 17.01 4.57
CA MET A 1 7.45 16.39 3.27
C MET A 1 7.20 17.46 2.24
N SER A 2 8.17 17.95 1.49
CA SER A 2 7.96 18.95 0.44
C SER A 2 7.70 18.25 -0.89
N PHE A 3 7.19 18.97 -1.89
CA PHE A 3 7.06 18.46 -3.25
C PHE A 3 8.36 17.85 -3.79
N GLU A 4 9.51 18.33 -3.34
CA GLU A 4 10.84 17.81 -3.73
C GLU A 4 11.06 16.34 -3.35
N ASN A 5 10.41 15.85 -2.28
CA ASN A 5 10.50 14.46 -1.82
C ASN A 5 9.32 13.60 -2.28
N SER A 6 8.58 14.07 -3.28
CA SER A 6 7.41 13.36 -3.78
C SER A 6 7.77 12.05 -4.48
N LEU A 7 6.95 11.02 -4.27
CA LEU A 7 6.98 9.75 -5.02
C LEU A 7 6.65 9.94 -6.51
N GLN A 8 6.05 11.09 -6.88
CA GLN A 8 5.62 11.44 -8.23
C GLN A 8 6.16 12.84 -8.61
N PRO A 9 7.46 12.98 -8.90
CA PRO A 9 8.09 14.31 -9.11
C PRO A 9 7.43 15.13 -10.21
N HIS A 10 7.03 14.48 -11.31
CA HIS A 10 6.37 15.16 -12.42
C HIS A 10 5.01 15.77 -12.00
N LEU A 11 4.20 15.01 -11.22
CA LEU A 11 2.92 15.52 -10.72
C LEU A 11 3.13 16.63 -9.70
N ALA A 12 4.15 16.53 -8.86
CA ALA A 12 4.52 17.56 -7.90
C ALA A 12 4.86 18.88 -8.62
N GLU A 13 5.64 18.82 -9.70
CA GLU A 13 5.98 19.99 -10.50
C GLU A 13 4.74 20.62 -11.16
N VAL A 14 3.85 19.81 -11.74
CA VAL A 14 2.60 20.28 -12.34
C VAL A 14 1.72 21.00 -11.32
N LEU A 15 1.55 20.43 -10.13
CA LEU A 15 0.73 21.01 -9.07
C LEU A 15 1.39 22.28 -8.47
N LYS A 16 2.71 22.28 -8.30
CA LYS A 16 3.47 23.46 -7.88
C LYS A 16 3.28 24.62 -8.86
N ASN A 17 3.39 24.35 -10.16
CA ASN A 17 3.14 25.35 -11.22
C ASN A 17 1.70 25.87 -11.20
N ALA A 18 0.72 25.00 -10.87
CA ALA A 18 -0.67 25.41 -10.75
C ALA A 18 -0.90 26.38 -9.58
N ILE A 19 -0.23 26.17 -8.44
CA ILE A 19 -0.25 27.13 -7.30
C ILE A 19 0.39 28.46 -7.72
N GLN A 20 1.61 28.44 -8.26
CA GLN A 20 2.33 29.65 -8.65
C GLN A 20 1.56 30.53 -9.64
N ARG A 21 0.80 29.92 -10.53
CA ARG A 21 0.00 30.62 -11.53
C ARG A 21 -1.42 30.95 -11.06
N ASN A 22 -1.75 30.64 -9.81
CA ASN A 22 -3.10 30.77 -9.24
C ASN A 22 -4.17 30.08 -10.13
N ARG A 23 -3.86 28.85 -10.59
CA ARG A 23 -4.69 28.05 -11.51
C ARG A 23 -5.01 26.67 -10.94
N LEU A 24 -5.20 26.59 -9.63
CA LEU A 24 -5.70 25.36 -9.02
C LEU A 24 -7.11 25.08 -9.51
N ALA A 25 -7.37 23.85 -9.94
CA ALA A 25 -8.74 23.44 -10.23
C ALA A 25 -9.53 23.34 -8.90
N HIS A 26 -10.82 23.60 -8.96
CA HIS A 26 -11.71 23.49 -7.81
C HIS A 26 -11.93 22.05 -7.35
N ALA A 27 -11.65 21.05 -8.23
CA ALA A 27 -11.78 19.63 -7.90
C ALA A 27 -10.80 18.76 -8.68
N TYR A 28 -10.23 17.79 -7.98
CA TYR A 28 -9.31 16.79 -8.52
C TYR A 28 -9.78 15.38 -8.19
N ILE A 29 -9.48 14.41 -9.07
CA ILE A 29 -9.49 12.99 -8.75
C ILE A 29 -8.06 12.47 -8.86
N PHE A 30 -7.46 12.10 -7.72
CA PHE A 30 -6.18 11.42 -7.64
C PHE A 30 -6.44 9.92 -7.69
N TYR A 31 -6.08 9.26 -8.79
CA TYR A 31 -6.36 7.84 -8.99
C TYR A 31 -5.10 7.05 -9.37
N GLY A 32 -5.08 5.78 -8.98
CA GLY A 32 -3.96 4.86 -9.24
C GLY A 32 -3.72 3.87 -8.10
N PRO A 33 -2.72 2.97 -8.22
CA PRO A 33 -2.45 1.92 -7.27
C PRO A 33 -2.26 2.44 -5.84
N LYS A 34 -2.37 1.55 -4.85
CA LYS A 34 -2.06 1.88 -3.45
C LYS A 34 -0.60 2.33 -3.31
N ASN A 35 -0.32 3.09 -2.26
CA ASN A 35 1.04 3.50 -1.87
C ASN A 35 1.83 4.22 -2.98
N THR A 36 1.13 5.03 -3.78
CA THR A 36 1.74 5.84 -4.84
C THR A 36 1.87 7.33 -4.47
N GLY A 37 1.63 7.68 -3.20
CA GLY A 37 1.78 9.04 -2.69
C GLY A 37 0.58 9.96 -2.94
N LYS A 38 -0.62 9.42 -3.21
CA LYS A 38 -1.83 10.22 -3.47
C LYS A 38 -2.24 11.07 -2.28
N ARG A 39 -2.26 10.47 -1.08
CA ARG A 39 -2.64 11.15 0.17
C ARG A 39 -1.60 12.20 0.55
N GLU A 40 -0.34 11.83 0.48
CA GLU A 40 0.79 12.72 0.74
C GLU A 40 0.77 13.93 -0.20
N MET A 41 0.56 13.70 -1.49
CA MET A 41 0.44 14.75 -2.49
C MET A 41 -0.75 15.69 -2.23
N ALA A 42 -1.89 15.16 -1.79
CA ALA A 42 -3.05 15.97 -1.45
C ALA A 42 -2.77 16.86 -0.24
N LEU A 43 -2.06 16.34 0.76
CA LEU A 43 -1.64 17.12 1.94
C LEU A 43 -0.58 18.18 1.59
N GLU A 44 0.40 17.81 0.75
CA GLU A 44 1.40 18.76 0.29
C GLU A 44 0.77 19.90 -0.52
N LEU A 45 -0.20 19.59 -1.37
CA LEU A 45 -0.94 20.61 -2.11
C LEU A 45 -1.68 21.56 -1.17
N ALA A 46 -2.33 21.03 -0.14
CA ALA A 46 -3.02 21.84 0.86
C ALA A 46 -2.06 22.71 1.68
N LYS A 47 -0.89 22.17 2.07
CA LYS A 47 0.15 22.93 2.77
C LYS A 47 0.75 24.01 1.90
N ALA A 48 1.11 23.69 0.66
CA ALA A 48 1.73 24.65 -0.26
C ALA A 48 0.79 25.81 -0.60
N ALA A 49 -0.51 25.53 -0.81
CA ALA A 49 -1.52 26.55 -1.09
C ALA A 49 -1.82 27.47 0.10
N ASN A 50 -1.60 27.00 1.35
CA ASN A 50 -1.84 27.75 2.58
C ASN A 50 -0.55 28.13 3.33
N CYS A 51 0.60 27.99 2.69
CA CYS A 51 1.88 28.31 3.33
C CYS A 51 2.02 29.81 3.53
N GLU A 52 2.19 30.26 4.78
CA GLU A 52 2.34 31.66 5.14
C GLU A 52 3.59 32.32 4.53
N ARG A 53 4.57 31.53 4.11
CA ARG A 53 5.78 32.01 3.44
C ARG A 53 5.62 32.18 1.94
N ASN A 54 4.51 31.72 1.38
CA ASN A 54 4.11 31.86 -0.04
C ASN A 54 5.19 31.46 -1.07
N GLU A 55 5.94 30.39 -0.78
CA GLU A 55 7.02 29.90 -1.65
C GLU A 55 6.54 28.90 -2.70
N ALA A 56 5.20 28.73 -2.89
CA ALA A 56 4.55 27.71 -3.73
C ALA A 56 5.00 26.28 -3.40
N ASP A 57 5.55 26.09 -2.20
CA ASP A 57 5.93 24.83 -1.61
C ASP A 57 5.65 24.88 -0.10
N ALA A 58 5.52 23.71 0.54
CA ALA A 58 5.30 23.64 1.96
C ALA A 58 6.60 23.92 2.73
N CYS A 59 6.62 24.94 3.57
CA CYS A 59 7.82 25.24 4.38
C CYS A 59 7.97 24.29 5.59
N ASP A 60 6.94 23.50 5.94
CA ASP A 60 6.83 22.58 7.08
C ASP A 60 7.15 23.20 8.48
N ARG A 61 7.20 24.53 8.56
CA ARG A 61 7.62 25.27 9.78
C ARG A 61 6.61 26.34 10.22
N CYS A 62 5.77 26.84 9.32
CA CYS A 62 4.76 27.82 9.72
C CYS A 62 3.57 27.11 10.40
N PRO A 63 2.78 27.85 11.20
CA PRO A 63 1.62 27.31 11.89
C PRO A 63 0.66 26.55 10.98
N SER A 64 0.34 27.10 9.82
CA SER A 64 -0.55 26.48 8.83
C SER A 64 0.00 25.13 8.34
N CYS A 65 1.27 25.03 7.93
CA CYS A 65 1.87 23.77 7.50
C CYS A 65 1.87 22.72 8.62
N ILE A 66 2.19 23.12 9.86
CA ILE A 66 2.20 22.21 11.03
C ILE A 66 0.79 21.70 11.32
N GLN A 67 -0.21 22.58 11.37
CA GLN A 67 -1.60 22.20 11.64
C GLN A 67 -2.17 21.27 10.56
N ILE A 68 -1.86 21.51 9.28
CA ILE A 68 -2.30 20.64 8.18
C ILE A 68 -1.63 19.26 8.30
N ALA A 69 -0.34 19.20 8.61
CA ALA A 69 0.38 17.93 8.81
C ALA A 69 -0.21 17.11 9.97
N GLN A 70 -0.60 17.78 11.06
CA GLN A 70 -1.25 17.17 12.22
C GLN A 70 -2.74 16.86 12.02
N GLY A 71 -3.37 17.34 10.93
CA GLY A 71 -4.79 17.15 10.66
C GLY A 71 -5.73 18.06 11.46
N ASN A 72 -5.21 19.14 12.05
CA ASN A 72 -5.93 20.06 12.94
C ASN A 72 -6.24 21.42 12.30
N HIS A 73 -5.93 21.62 11.02
CA HIS A 73 -6.18 22.88 10.35
C HIS A 73 -7.68 23.05 10.08
N PRO A 74 -8.33 24.17 10.50
CA PRO A 74 -9.78 24.34 10.42
C PRO A 74 -10.34 24.34 8.99
N GLU A 75 -9.54 24.79 8.02
CA GLU A 75 -9.93 24.93 6.61
C GLU A 75 -9.44 23.75 5.74
N VAL A 76 -8.84 22.69 6.33
CA VAL A 76 -8.43 21.46 5.64
C VAL A 76 -9.11 20.27 6.28
N LEU A 77 -10.13 19.75 5.61
CA LEU A 77 -10.93 18.65 6.14
C LEU A 77 -10.62 17.35 5.43
N LYS A 78 -10.47 16.28 6.22
CA LYS A 78 -10.29 14.93 5.71
C LYS A 78 -11.56 14.13 5.96
N ILE A 79 -12.02 13.40 4.96
CA ILE A 79 -13.12 12.45 5.07
C ILE A 79 -12.56 11.07 4.79
N LEU A 80 -12.71 10.20 5.79
CA LEU A 80 -12.36 8.79 5.74
C LEU A 80 -13.65 7.96 5.78
N PRO A 81 -13.68 6.76 5.19
CA PRO A 81 -14.80 5.86 5.35
C PRO A 81 -15.01 5.48 6.81
N GLU A 82 -16.26 5.44 7.26
CA GLU A 82 -16.66 4.82 8.51
C GLU A 82 -16.92 3.32 8.26
N GLY A 83 -16.01 2.48 8.68
CA GLY A 83 -15.98 1.08 8.26
C GLY A 83 -15.73 0.96 6.75
N ASN A 84 -16.69 0.47 5.99
CA ASN A 84 -16.55 0.26 4.54
C ASN A 84 -17.36 1.25 3.68
N VAL A 85 -17.81 2.38 4.24
CA VAL A 85 -18.73 3.30 3.56
C VAL A 85 -18.46 4.75 3.94
N ILE A 86 -18.51 5.66 2.96
CA ILE A 86 -18.62 7.10 3.19
C ILE A 86 -20.11 7.47 3.19
N LYS A 87 -20.59 7.94 4.36
CA LYS A 87 -21.99 8.28 4.58
C LYS A 87 -22.32 9.69 4.09
N ILE A 88 -23.56 9.91 3.66
CA ILE A 88 -24.04 11.25 3.28
C ILE A 88 -23.90 12.28 4.41
N ALA A 89 -24.02 11.84 5.67
CA ALA A 89 -23.88 12.72 6.84
C ALA A 89 -22.49 13.38 6.92
N GLN A 90 -21.43 12.66 6.58
CA GLN A 90 -20.06 13.19 6.56
C GLN A 90 -19.91 14.30 5.51
N LEU A 91 -20.50 14.12 4.32
CA LEU A 91 -20.48 15.14 3.26
C LEU A 91 -21.36 16.35 3.60
N ARG A 92 -22.51 16.14 4.23
CA ARG A 92 -23.33 17.25 4.72
C ARG A 92 -22.62 18.07 5.81
N GLN A 93 -21.87 17.42 6.69
CA GLN A 93 -21.03 18.10 7.68
C GLN A 93 -19.93 18.94 7.02
N LEU A 94 -19.26 18.41 5.98
CA LEU A 94 -18.31 19.15 5.17
C LEU A 94 -18.96 20.39 4.55
N GLN A 95 -20.11 20.22 3.88
CA GLN A 95 -20.86 21.30 3.26
C GLN A 95 -21.29 22.38 4.26
N SER A 96 -21.73 21.96 5.45
CA SER A 96 -22.11 22.88 6.54
C SER A 96 -20.93 23.71 7.02
N ARG A 97 -19.73 23.09 7.17
CA ARG A 97 -18.51 23.82 7.56
C ARG A 97 -18.05 24.81 6.50
N PHE A 98 -18.21 24.47 5.23
CA PHE A 98 -17.77 25.31 4.12
C PHE A 98 -18.86 26.27 3.57
N ARG A 99 -19.98 26.37 4.26
CA ARG A 99 -21.09 27.24 3.88
C ARG A 99 -20.76 28.74 3.92
N TYR A 100 -19.89 29.13 4.83
CA TYR A 100 -19.45 30.51 4.98
C TYR A 100 -18.20 30.77 4.14
N SER A 101 -17.91 32.02 3.80
CA SER A 101 -16.70 32.38 3.05
C SER A 101 -15.44 31.96 3.80
N ALA A 102 -14.40 31.55 3.05
CA ALA A 102 -13.08 31.30 3.62
C ALA A 102 -12.49 32.60 4.19
N PRO A 103 -11.64 32.54 5.22
CA PRO A 103 -10.81 33.69 5.59
C PRO A 103 -10.01 34.19 4.40
N GLU A 104 -9.73 35.49 4.35
CA GLU A 104 -8.96 36.09 3.27
C GLU A 104 -7.57 35.45 3.18
N GLY A 105 -7.15 35.14 1.96
CA GLY A 105 -5.85 34.49 1.69
C GLY A 105 -5.78 32.99 2.01
N VAL A 106 -6.87 32.36 2.47
CA VAL A 106 -6.91 30.91 2.80
C VAL A 106 -7.68 30.14 1.74
N THR A 107 -7.08 29.08 1.23
CA THR A 107 -7.73 28.12 0.35
C THR A 107 -8.22 26.91 1.15
N ARG A 108 -9.50 26.58 1.04
CA ARG A 108 -10.11 25.42 1.69
C ARG A 108 -9.77 24.14 0.95
N PHE A 109 -9.52 23.08 1.70
CA PHE A 109 -9.32 21.75 1.13
C PHE A 109 -10.28 20.72 1.75
N ALA A 110 -10.93 19.96 0.88
CA ALA A 110 -11.68 18.76 1.25
C ALA A 110 -10.98 17.55 0.62
N ILE A 111 -10.34 16.71 1.44
CA ILE A 111 -9.65 15.50 0.99
C ILE A 111 -10.54 14.31 1.34
N ILE A 112 -11.07 13.63 0.33
CA ILE A 112 -11.97 12.47 0.48
C ILE A 112 -11.19 11.23 0.06
N GLU A 113 -10.83 10.40 1.03
CA GLU A 113 -10.08 9.18 0.79
C GLU A 113 -11.02 8.01 0.47
N GLU A 114 -10.56 7.08 -0.34
CA GLU A 114 -11.34 5.91 -0.80
C GLU A 114 -12.73 6.33 -1.36
N ALA A 115 -12.69 7.29 -2.28
CA ALA A 115 -13.90 7.89 -2.84
C ALA A 115 -14.84 6.86 -3.51
N GLU A 116 -14.31 5.70 -3.92
CA GLU A 116 -15.08 4.55 -4.37
C GLU A 116 -16.04 3.98 -3.33
N LYS A 117 -15.84 4.27 -2.05
CA LYS A 117 -16.71 3.85 -0.95
C LYS A 117 -17.89 4.79 -0.71
N MET A 118 -18.02 5.86 -1.48
CA MET A 118 -19.21 6.72 -1.42
C MET A 118 -20.45 5.99 -1.95
N ARG A 119 -21.52 5.99 -1.17
CA ARG A 119 -22.84 5.59 -1.70
C ARG A 119 -23.35 6.61 -2.70
N GLU A 120 -24.24 6.19 -3.59
CA GLU A 120 -24.79 7.05 -4.63
C GLU A 120 -25.41 8.34 -4.09
N GLU A 121 -26.12 8.27 -2.98
CA GLU A 121 -26.71 9.43 -2.31
C GLU A 121 -25.64 10.43 -1.82
N ALA A 122 -24.53 9.92 -1.28
CA ALA A 122 -23.40 10.73 -0.86
C ALA A 122 -22.72 11.40 -2.07
N ALA A 123 -22.48 10.63 -3.13
CA ALA A 123 -21.89 11.11 -4.36
C ALA A 123 -22.75 12.20 -5.02
N ASN A 124 -24.07 12.00 -5.07
CA ASN A 124 -25.01 13.01 -5.59
C ASN A 124 -25.05 14.29 -4.73
N SER A 125 -24.93 14.16 -3.43
CA SER A 125 -24.80 15.34 -2.53
C SER A 125 -23.55 16.16 -2.87
N LEU A 126 -22.42 15.50 -3.25
CA LEU A 126 -21.19 16.17 -3.60
C LEU A 126 -21.28 16.91 -4.94
N LEU A 127 -22.10 16.44 -5.90
CA LEU A 127 -22.23 17.09 -7.22
C LEU A 127 -22.61 18.56 -7.12
N LYS A 128 -23.60 18.88 -6.29
CA LYS A 128 -24.04 20.27 -6.09
C LYS A 128 -22.91 21.16 -5.56
N PHE A 129 -22.05 20.60 -4.71
CA PHE A 129 -20.90 21.28 -4.13
C PHE A 129 -19.75 21.48 -5.13
N LEU A 130 -19.63 20.58 -6.11
CA LEU A 130 -18.67 20.69 -7.20
C LEU A 130 -19.10 21.67 -8.30
N GLU A 131 -20.42 21.84 -8.49
CA GLU A 131 -20.97 22.74 -9.52
C GLU A 131 -20.91 24.22 -9.12
N GLU A 132 -21.14 24.51 -7.84
CA GLU A 132 -21.22 25.86 -7.31
C GLU A 132 -20.26 26.06 -6.14
N PRO A 133 -18.94 26.13 -6.37
CA PRO A 133 -17.99 26.37 -5.31
C PRO A 133 -18.17 27.79 -4.73
N GLN A 134 -18.60 27.88 -3.47
CA GLN A 134 -18.97 29.16 -2.81
C GLN A 134 -17.77 29.98 -2.33
N SER A 135 -16.54 29.49 -2.44
CA SER A 135 -15.31 30.15 -1.99
C SER A 135 -14.08 29.54 -2.66
N ALA A 136 -12.89 30.11 -2.43
CA ALA A 136 -11.61 29.52 -2.82
C ALA A 136 -11.45 28.14 -2.15
N MET A 137 -11.83 27.07 -2.87
CA MET A 137 -11.90 25.71 -2.36
C MET A 137 -11.39 24.71 -3.38
N VAL A 138 -10.69 23.70 -2.89
CA VAL A 138 -10.20 22.57 -3.66
C VAL A 138 -10.71 21.26 -3.05
N VAL A 139 -11.43 20.48 -3.84
CA VAL A 139 -11.86 19.12 -3.45
C VAL A 139 -10.91 18.12 -4.08
N ILE A 140 -10.38 17.18 -3.29
CA ILE A 140 -9.51 16.12 -3.78
C ILE A 140 -10.14 14.78 -3.43
N LEU A 141 -10.55 14.03 -4.47
CA LEU A 141 -11.06 12.67 -4.33
C LEU A 141 -9.90 11.71 -4.57
N ILE A 142 -9.65 10.81 -3.63
CA ILE A 142 -8.61 9.79 -3.76
C ILE A 142 -9.28 8.43 -3.98
N THR A 143 -8.91 7.74 -5.07
CA THR A 143 -9.43 6.41 -5.41
C THR A 143 -8.33 5.52 -5.97
N ARG A 144 -8.57 4.21 -5.98
CA ARG A 144 -7.67 3.24 -6.65
C ARG A 144 -7.97 3.15 -8.14
N HIS A 145 -9.23 3.03 -8.47
CA HIS A 145 -9.69 2.84 -9.85
C HIS A 145 -10.65 3.96 -10.24
N LEU A 146 -10.33 4.61 -11.34
CA LEU A 146 -11.19 5.68 -11.87
C LEU A 146 -12.57 5.16 -12.27
N SER A 147 -12.69 3.86 -12.66
CA SER A 147 -13.96 3.20 -12.98
C SER A 147 -14.99 3.28 -11.86
N ASP A 148 -14.52 3.23 -10.62
CA ASP A 148 -15.36 3.09 -9.43
C ASP A 148 -15.99 4.44 -8.97
N VAL A 149 -15.58 5.54 -9.59
CA VAL A 149 -16.17 6.87 -9.38
C VAL A 149 -17.26 7.12 -10.43
N ILE A 150 -18.40 7.65 -10.00
CA ILE A 150 -19.54 7.92 -10.91
C ILE A 150 -19.16 8.93 -12.02
N PRO A 151 -19.69 8.73 -13.25
CA PRO A 151 -19.35 9.57 -14.41
C PRO A 151 -19.59 11.07 -14.21
N THR A 152 -20.64 11.42 -13.49
CA THR A 152 -21.03 12.80 -13.19
C THR A 152 -20.01 13.56 -12.33
N ILE A 153 -19.32 12.88 -11.42
CA ILE A 153 -18.21 13.47 -10.66
C ILE A 153 -16.98 13.57 -11.55
N LYS A 154 -16.66 12.52 -12.34
CA LYS A 154 -15.50 12.53 -13.23
C LYS A 154 -15.51 13.71 -14.22
N SER A 155 -16.67 14.07 -14.74
CA SER A 155 -16.80 15.18 -15.71
C SER A 155 -16.54 16.58 -15.12
N ARG A 156 -16.53 16.70 -13.78
CA ARG A 156 -16.35 17.97 -13.04
C ARG A 156 -15.00 18.10 -12.35
N CYS A 157 -14.20 17.04 -12.40
CA CYS A 157 -12.90 17.01 -11.72
C CYS A 157 -11.74 16.92 -12.71
N GLN A 158 -10.63 17.54 -12.38
CA GLN A 158 -9.38 17.32 -13.08
C GLN A 158 -8.81 15.96 -12.67
N LEU A 159 -8.53 15.08 -13.65
CA LEU A 159 -8.03 13.75 -13.43
C LEU A 159 -6.50 13.79 -13.30
N VAL A 160 -5.97 13.25 -12.20
CA VAL A 160 -4.53 13.12 -11.95
C VAL A 160 -4.20 11.65 -11.71
N ARG A 161 -3.48 11.06 -12.68
CA ARG A 161 -3.08 9.66 -12.61
C ARG A 161 -1.77 9.50 -11.86
N PHE A 162 -1.81 8.70 -10.81
CA PHE A 162 -0.62 8.27 -10.08
C PHE A 162 -0.14 6.93 -10.65
N SER A 163 1.08 6.93 -11.17
CA SER A 163 1.71 5.73 -11.71
C SER A 163 2.26 4.86 -10.59
N GLU A 164 2.44 3.58 -10.88
CA GLU A 164 3.14 2.68 -9.96
C GLU A 164 4.59 3.16 -9.79
N ILE A 165 5.05 3.13 -8.54
CA ILE A 165 6.40 3.59 -8.21
C ILE A 165 7.35 2.42 -8.38
N PRO A 166 8.45 2.57 -9.15
CA PRO A 166 9.45 1.54 -9.28
C PRO A 166 9.98 1.08 -7.92
N PRO A 167 10.18 -0.23 -7.70
CA PRO A 167 10.70 -0.75 -6.42
C PRO A 167 12.05 -0.12 -6.03
N SER A 168 12.89 0.24 -7.00
CA SER A 168 14.17 0.93 -6.75
C SER A 168 13.98 2.29 -6.06
N VAL A 169 13.01 3.08 -6.51
CA VAL A 169 12.69 4.39 -5.92
C VAL A 169 12.11 4.23 -4.51
N LYS A 170 11.21 3.26 -4.33
CA LYS A 170 10.68 2.95 -2.99
C LYS A 170 11.79 2.50 -2.04
N LYS A 171 12.68 1.60 -2.49
CA LYS A 171 13.83 1.13 -1.69
C LYS A 171 14.71 2.29 -1.25
N GLU A 172 15.06 3.20 -2.16
CA GLU A 172 15.88 4.37 -1.83
C GLU A 172 15.24 5.25 -0.75
N GLN A 173 13.93 5.48 -0.83
CA GLN A 173 13.22 6.26 0.20
C GLN A 173 13.18 5.55 1.56
N LEU A 174 13.01 4.23 1.58
CA LEU A 174 13.04 3.45 2.81
C LEU A 174 14.43 3.47 3.46
N LEU A 175 15.48 3.40 2.65
CA LEU A 175 16.87 3.55 3.12
C LEU A 175 17.12 4.94 3.74
N LYS A 176 16.62 6.01 3.12
CA LYS A 176 16.70 7.37 3.68
C LYS A 176 15.96 7.51 5.02
N LYS A 177 14.97 6.66 5.29
CA LYS A 177 14.26 6.57 6.58
C LYS A 177 14.97 5.68 7.60
N GLY A 178 16.14 5.16 7.30
CA GLY A 178 16.94 4.31 8.21
C GLY A 178 16.52 2.84 8.24
N ILE A 179 15.68 2.38 7.31
CA ILE A 179 15.28 0.98 7.23
C ILE A 179 16.43 0.15 6.66
N PRO A 180 16.79 -1.01 7.28
CA PRO A 180 17.84 -1.90 6.79
C PRO A 180 17.64 -2.32 5.33
N GLU A 181 18.73 -2.50 4.58
CA GLU A 181 18.70 -2.70 3.11
C GLU A 181 17.83 -3.89 2.68
N GLU A 182 17.97 -5.03 3.36
CA GLU A 182 17.18 -6.24 3.07
C GLU A 182 15.68 -5.97 3.27
N LEU A 183 15.32 -5.38 4.40
CA LEU A 183 13.93 -5.06 4.73
C LEU A 183 13.36 -3.98 3.80
N ALA A 184 14.15 -2.97 3.45
CA ALA A 184 13.78 -1.97 2.46
C ALA A 184 13.53 -2.59 1.08
N GLY A 185 14.33 -3.59 0.69
CA GLY A 185 14.13 -4.38 -0.54
C GLY A 185 12.82 -5.17 -0.52
N VAL A 186 12.50 -5.81 0.59
CA VAL A 186 11.22 -6.52 0.81
C VAL A 186 10.04 -5.55 0.73
N PHE A 187 10.04 -4.49 1.53
CA PHE A 187 8.94 -3.53 1.58
C PHE A 187 8.71 -2.78 0.26
N ALA A 188 9.77 -2.51 -0.48
CA ALA A 188 9.66 -1.86 -1.78
C ALA A 188 8.87 -2.69 -2.82
N ARG A 189 8.85 -4.02 -2.67
CA ARG A 189 8.17 -4.95 -3.59
C ARG A 189 6.82 -5.44 -3.09
N LEU A 190 6.54 -5.33 -1.81
CA LEU A 190 5.25 -5.72 -1.28
C LEU A 190 4.17 -4.75 -1.77
N SER A 191 3.19 -5.27 -2.47
CA SER A 191 2.04 -4.51 -3.00
C SER A 191 0.95 -4.30 -1.95
N GLY A 192 1.04 -4.98 -0.82
CA GLY A 192 0.07 -4.94 0.26
C GLY A 192 0.44 -3.94 1.33
N SER A 193 -0.54 -3.52 2.07
CA SER A 193 -0.43 -2.62 3.19
C SER A 193 0.26 -3.32 4.38
N LEU A 194 1.57 -3.25 4.43
CA LEU A 194 2.12 -2.90 5.72
C LEU A 194 1.69 -1.44 5.88
N GLU A 195 0.90 -1.16 6.88
CA GLU A 195 0.33 0.16 7.13
C GLU A 195 1.45 1.19 7.26
N THR A 196 1.86 1.70 6.11
CA THR A 196 2.79 2.82 6.00
C THR A 196 2.02 4.13 5.89
N ASP A 197 0.75 4.09 6.31
CA ASP A 197 -0.10 5.28 6.37
C ASP A 197 0.36 6.20 7.52
N GLY A 198 1.52 6.85 7.28
CA GLY A 198 1.97 7.97 8.10
C GLY A 198 2.62 7.62 9.45
N GLU A 199 2.63 6.38 9.90
CA GLU A 199 3.35 5.99 11.11
C GLU A 199 4.85 5.80 10.79
N ALA A 200 5.68 6.48 11.54
CA ALA A 200 7.12 6.26 11.52
C ALA A 200 7.41 4.79 11.90
N TYR A 201 8.27 4.13 11.12
CA TYR A 201 8.79 2.84 11.54
C TYR A 201 9.61 3.05 12.83
N ASP A 202 9.06 2.65 13.97
CA ASP A 202 9.83 2.60 15.19
C ASP A 202 10.83 1.43 15.17
N ASP A 203 11.87 1.53 16.00
CA ASP A 203 12.90 0.50 16.08
C ASP A 203 12.33 -0.88 16.47
N GLY A 204 11.23 -0.92 17.20
CA GLY A 204 10.56 -2.15 17.59
C GLY A 204 9.93 -2.86 16.40
N LYS A 205 9.18 -2.13 15.57
CA LYS A 205 8.57 -2.66 14.33
C LYS A 205 9.65 -3.12 13.33
N ILE A 206 10.73 -2.34 13.17
CA ILE A 206 11.85 -2.72 12.28
C ILE A 206 12.47 -4.04 12.73
N LYS A 207 12.79 -4.18 14.03
CA LYS A 207 13.37 -5.42 14.58
C LYS A 207 12.43 -6.61 14.42
N HIS A 208 11.14 -6.42 14.68
CA HIS A 208 10.12 -7.45 14.51
C HIS A 208 10.10 -7.97 13.06
N TYR A 209 9.92 -7.08 12.07
CA TYR A 209 9.88 -7.50 10.67
C TYR A 209 11.19 -8.09 10.18
N ALA A 210 12.34 -7.60 10.64
CA ALA A 210 13.64 -8.19 10.31
C ALA A 210 13.74 -9.64 10.87
N SER A 211 13.26 -9.89 12.08
CA SER A 211 13.17 -11.23 12.66
C SER A 211 12.25 -12.14 11.86
N VAL A 212 11.05 -11.66 11.51
CA VAL A 212 10.08 -12.44 10.70
C VAL A 212 10.66 -12.79 9.33
N VAL A 213 11.29 -11.84 8.64
CA VAL A 213 11.94 -12.08 7.35
C VAL A 213 13.02 -13.16 7.48
N HIS A 214 13.85 -13.09 8.53
CA HIS A 214 14.87 -14.11 8.77
C HIS A 214 14.26 -15.52 8.97
N GLN A 215 13.23 -15.63 9.81
CA GLN A 215 12.53 -16.89 10.07
C GLN A 215 11.84 -17.47 8.83
N VAL A 216 11.24 -16.62 7.99
CA VAL A 216 10.64 -17.04 6.72
C VAL A 216 11.69 -17.57 5.76
N LYS A 217 12.90 -16.99 5.69
CA LYS A 217 14.00 -17.50 4.87
C LYS A 217 14.44 -18.89 5.34
N GLU A 218 14.61 -19.09 6.64
CA GLU A 218 14.93 -20.39 7.24
C GLU A 218 13.84 -21.42 6.90
N TRP A 219 12.59 -21.07 7.12
CA TRP A 219 11.44 -21.91 6.79
C TRP A 219 11.37 -22.24 5.31
N GLY A 220 11.55 -21.26 4.44
CA GLY A 220 11.59 -21.44 2.99
C GLY A 220 12.68 -22.41 2.53
N GLY A 221 13.85 -22.34 3.14
CA GLY A 221 14.95 -23.28 2.90
C GLY A 221 14.58 -24.72 3.29
N ARG A 222 13.90 -24.92 4.43
CA ARG A 222 13.38 -26.22 4.90
C ARG A 222 12.33 -26.77 3.93
N ILE A 223 11.37 -25.94 3.51
CA ILE A 223 10.32 -26.32 2.54
C ILE A 223 10.95 -26.79 1.23
N LEU A 224 11.83 -25.98 0.63
CA LEU A 224 12.44 -26.28 -0.66
C LEU A 224 13.31 -27.55 -0.60
N SER A 225 13.93 -27.81 0.54
CA SER A 225 14.73 -29.01 0.80
C SER A 225 13.89 -30.26 1.11
N GLY A 226 12.57 -30.13 1.26
CA GLY A 226 11.68 -31.25 1.63
C GLY A 226 11.89 -31.74 3.07
N SER A 227 12.38 -30.87 3.97
CA SER A 227 12.59 -31.23 5.37
C SER A 227 11.25 -31.39 6.12
N PRO A 228 11.04 -32.48 6.87
CA PRO A 228 9.86 -32.60 7.72
C PRO A 228 9.69 -31.48 8.75
N ASP A 229 10.79 -30.85 9.16
CA ASP A 229 10.79 -29.72 10.11
C ASP A 229 10.03 -28.50 9.58
N ALA A 230 9.83 -28.43 8.26
CA ALA A 230 9.02 -27.39 7.67
C ALA A 230 7.56 -27.42 8.16
N LEU A 231 7.00 -28.60 8.42
CA LEU A 231 5.66 -28.76 9.00
C LEU A 231 5.63 -28.42 10.50
N LEU A 232 6.68 -28.73 11.24
CA LEU A 232 6.78 -28.42 12.66
C LEU A 232 6.79 -26.90 12.90
N THR A 233 7.33 -26.14 11.95
CA THR A 233 7.33 -24.66 12.00
C THR A 233 5.92 -24.07 12.11
N LEU A 234 4.88 -24.76 11.64
CA LEU A 234 3.49 -24.28 11.74
C LEU A 234 2.98 -24.14 13.18
N SER A 235 3.65 -24.79 14.14
CA SER A 235 3.36 -24.70 15.58
C SER A 235 4.25 -23.71 16.33
N GLU A 236 5.22 -23.09 15.67
CA GLU A 236 6.11 -22.10 16.28
C GLU A 236 5.39 -20.79 16.58
N SER A 237 5.71 -20.16 17.71
CA SER A 237 5.02 -18.96 18.21
C SER A 237 5.06 -17.79 17.23
N TRP A 238 6.20 -17.55 16.59
CA TRP A 238 6.38 -16.44 15.67
C TRP A 238 5.42 -16.50 14.47
N LEU A 239 5.19 -17.70 13.92
CA LEU A 239 4.27 -17.90 12.79
C LEU A 239 2.82 -17.75 13.26
N LEU A 240 2.48 -18.32 14.42
CA LEU A 240 1.16 -18.21 15.01
C LEU A 240 0.80 -16.77 15.34
N ASP A 241 1.76 -15.95 15.81
CA ASP A 241 1.54 -14.55 16.11
C ASP A 241 1.26 -13.75 14.83
N GLU A 242 2.00 -13.98 13.73
CA GLU A 242 1.72 -13.35 12.45
C GLU A 242 0.34 -13.70 11.89
N VAL A 243 -0.09 -14.95 12.08
CA VAL A 243 -1.43 -15.40 11.65
C VAL A 243 -2.53 -14.75 12.49
N LYS A 244 -2.38 -14.68 13.81
CA LYS A 244 -3.33 -14.01 14.71
C LYS A 244 -3.52 -12.53 14.38
N GLU A 245 -2.45 -11.87 13.96
CA GLU A 245 -2.45 -10.47 13.53
C GLU A 245 -2.87 -10.28 12.05
N GLU A 246 -3.47 -11.32 11.45
CA GLU A 246 -3.92 -11.32 10.05
C GLU A 246 -2.81 -11.02 9.01
N ARG A 247 -1.55 -11.28 9.36
CA ARG A 247 -0.38 -11.04 8.50
C ARG A 247 0.16 -12.29 7.80
N ALA A 248 -0.59 -13.39 7.76
CA ALA A 248 -0.20 -14.61 7.05
C ALA A 248 0.18 -14.38 5.58
N TRP A 249 -0.45 -13.41 4.91
CA TRP A 249 -0.12 -12.99 3.56
C TRP A 249 1.31 -12.44 3.44
N PHE A 250 1.81 -11.75 4.47
CA PHE A 250 3.17 -11.19 4.51
C PHE A 250 4.21 -12.32 4.48
N LEU A 251 3.98 -13.39 5.23
CA LEU A 251 4.87 -14.56 5.25
C LEU A 251 5.02 -15.16 3.85
N LEU A 252 3.90 -15.35 3.14
CA LEU A 252 3.90 -15.90 1.78
C LEU A 252 4.52 -14.95 0.75
N ASP A 253 4.30 -13.64 0.89
CA ASP A 253 4.91 -12.66 0.01
C ASP A 253 6.44 -12.60 0.20
N VAL A 254 6.95 -12.64 1.44
CA VAL A 254 8.39 -12.74 1.73
C VAL A 254 8.97 -14.04 1.16
N LEU A 255 8.26 -15.16 1.36
CA LEU A 255 8.68 -16.47 0.84
C LEU A 255 8.78 -16.48 -0.69
N LEU A 256 7.81 -15.85 -1.36
CA LEU A 256 7.81 -15.70 -2.82
C LEU A 256 9.01 -14.87 -3.30
N LEU A 257 9.32 -13.75 -2.62
CA LEU A 257 10.48 -12.93 -2.93
C LEU A 257 11.80 -13.70 -2.71
N TYR A 258 11.87 -14.51 -1.67
CA TYR A 258 13.04 -15.34 -1.37
C TYR A 258 13.27 -16.39 -2.47
N TYR A 259 12.23 -17.13 -2.86
CA TYR A 259 12.32 -18.11 -3.94
C TYR A 259 12.64 -17.45 -5.29
N ARG A 260 12.13 -16.26 -5.55
CA ARG A 260 12.48 -15.49 -6.74
C ARG A 260 13.98 -15.18 -6.78
N ASP A 261 14.58 -14.75 -5.67
CA ASP A 261 16.00 -14.44 -5.63
C ASP A 261 16.85 -15.72 -5.74
N ILE A 262 16.42 -16.87 -5.18
CA ILE A 262 17.06 -18.18 -5.42
C ILE A 262 17.00 -18.54 -6.91
N LEU A 263 15.87 -18.35 -7.58
CA LEU A 263 15.69 -18.62 -9.00
C LEU A 263 16.58 -17.71 -9.85
N MET A 264 16.61 -16.41 -9.56
CA MET A 264 17.44 -15.44 -10.27
C MET A 264 18.93 -15.76 -10.11
N ASN A 265 19.36 -16.13 -8.90
CA ASN A 265 20.74 -16.57 -8.67
C ASN A 265 21.07 -17.84 -9.44
N SER A 266 20.16 -18.81 -9.53
CA SER A 266 20.34 -20.04 -10.32
C SER A 266 20.45 -19.77 -11.82
N LEU A 267 19.76 -18.75 -12.36
CA LEU A 267 19.70 -18.45 -13.79
C LEU A 267 20.77 -17.44 -14.24
N LYS A 268 21.09 -16.44 -13.40
CA LYS A 268 21.92 -15.29 -13.77
C LYS A 268 23.08 -15.02 -12.82
N GLY A 269 23.18 -15.72 -11.68
CA GLY A 269 24.16 -15.46 -10.63
C GLY A 269 23.93 -14.14 -9.88
N GLU A 270 22.74 -13.58 -9.95
CA GLU A 270 22.39 -12.29 -9.34
C GLU A 270 21.23 -12.42 -8.35
N THR A 271 21.25 -11.62 -7.30
CA THR A 271 20.15 -11.48 -6.33
C THR A 271 19.75 -10.01 -6.21
N GLU A 272 18.48 -9.75 -5.94
CA GLU A 272 17.97 -8.37 -5.87
C GLU A 272 17.76 -7.85 -4.45
N ILE A 273 17.31 -8.72 -3.56
CA ILE A 273 16.92 -8.36 -2.18
C ILE A 273 17.83 -9.03 -1.17
N PHE A 274 17.89 -10.36 -1.25
CA PHE A 274 18.57 -11.19 -0.26
C PHE A 274 19.99 -11.52 -0.72
N ARG A 275 20.96 -11.21 0.11
CA ARG A 275 22.38 -11.46 -0.18
C ARG A 275 22.98 -12.32 0.92
N ASP A 276 22.66 -13.60 0.92
CA ASP A 276 23.20 -14.54 1.90
C ASP A 276 23.67 -15.87 1.24
N SER A 277 24.56 -16.56 1.93
CA SER A 277 25.11 -17.84 1.50
C SER A 277 24.05 -18.96 1.40
N GLY A 278 22.89 -18.77 2.01
CA GLY A 278 21.75 -19.68 1.92
C GLY A 278 21.19 -19.74 0.51
N ILE A 279 21.06 -18.57 -0.15
CA ILE A 279 20.59 -18.48 -1.55
C ILE A 279 21.55 -19.22 -2.49
N GLU A 280 22.86 -18.96 -2.39
CA GLU A 280 23.85 -19.64 -3.23
C GLU A 280 23.76 -21.17 -3.08
N ARG A 281 23.69 -21.65 -1.84
CA ARG A 281 23.59 -23.07 -1.54
C ARG A 281 22.29 -23.69 -2.08
N LEU A 282 21.15 -23.02 -1.91
CA LEU A 282 19.87 -23.52 -2.39
C LEU A 282 19.75 -23.47 -3.91
N SER A 283 20.28 -22.43 -4.56
CA SER A 283 20.30 -22.30 -6.03
C SER A 283 21.17 -23.37 -6.72
N MET A 284 22.26 -23.80 -6.07
CA MET A 284 23.09 -24.92 -6.55
C MET A 284 22.46 -26.29 -6.32
N ARG A 285 21.69 -26.42 -5.23
CA ARG A 285 21.10 -27.72 -4.81
C ARG A 285 19.82 -28.08 -5.54
N HIS A 286 19.06 -27.09 -5.96
CA HIS A 286 17.72 -27.29 -6.52
C HIS A 286 17.63 -26.77 -7.96
N SER A 287 16.94 -27.54 -8.81
CA SER A 287 16.71 -27.13 -10.21
C SER A 287 15.80 -25.89 -10.31
N PRO A 288 15.95 -25.05 -11.33
CA PRO A 288 15.04 -23.95 -11.59
C PRO A 288 13.58 -24.37 -11.65
N GLY A 289 13.30 -25.57 -12.20
CA GLY A 289 11.94 -26.12 -12.27
C GLY A 289 11.32 -26.37 -10.90
N LYS A 290 12.10 -26.91 -9.94
CA LYS A 290 11.64 -27.12 -8.56
C LYS A 290 11.37 -25.78 -7.86
N ILE A 291 12.24 -24.79 -8.06
CA ILE A 291 12.05 -23.45 -7.46
C ILE A 291 10.80 -22.77 -8.03
N MET A 292 10.56 -22.85 -9.33
CA MET A 292 9.35 -22.33 -9.97
C MET A 292 8.08 -23.03 -9.43
N LEU A 293 8.13 -24.35 -9.27
CA LEU A 293 7.04 -25.12 -8.67
C LEU A 293 6.74 -24.65 -7.23
N ALA A 294 7.78 -24.38 -6.43
CA ALA A 294 7.61 -23.84 -5.09
C ALA A 294 6.93 -22.46 -5.12
N MET A 295 7.35 -21.59 -6.04
CA MET A 295 6.70 -20.27 -6.23
C MET A 295 5.23 -20.39 -6.61
N ASP A 296 4.87 -21.31 -7.51
CA ASP A 296 3.47 -21.55 -7.91
C ASP A 296 2.62 -22.02 -6.72
N ASN A 297 3.15 -22.92 -5.90
CA ASN A 297 2.45 -23.39 -4.69
C ASN A 297 2.24 -22.27 -3.67
N VAL A 298 3.22 -21.39 -3.48
CA VAL A 298 3.08 -20.20 -2.62
C VAL A 298 2.01 -19.23 -3.17
N LEU A 299 1.98 -19.01 -4.50
CA LEU A 299 0.95 -18.16 -5.13
C LEU A 299 -0.46 -18.73 -4.96
N ILE A 300 -0.61 -20.06 -5.04
CA ILE A 300 -1.89 -20.74 -4.79
C ILE A 300 -2.30 -20.55 -3.33
N ALA A 301 -1.40 -20.85 -2.38
CA ALA A 301 -1.67 -20.66 -0.96
C ALA A 301 -2.11 -19.22 -0.65
N ARG A 302 -1.43 -18.22 -1.23
CA ARG A 302 -1.77 -16.82 -1.08
C ARG A 302 -3.18 -16.47 -1.59
N ARG A 303 -3.61 -17.05 -2.72
CA ARG A 303 -4.98 -16.89 -3.25
C ARG A 303 -6.03 -17.53 -2.34
N LEU A 304 -5.71 -18.65 -1.72
CA LEU A 304 -6.61 -19.36 -0.82
C LEU A 304 -6.81 -18.64 0.50
N LEU A 305 -5.79 -17.96 1.03
CA LEU A 305 -5.88 -17.20 2.29
C LEU A 305 -6.95 -16.08 2.25
N VAL A 306 -7.30 -15.58 1.08
CA VAL A 306 -8.37 -14.56 0.92
C VAL A 306 -9.77 -15.14 1.16
N ARG A 307 -9.92 -16.47 1.18
CA ARG A 307 -11.20 -17.16 1.37
C ARG A 307 -11.46 -17.42 2.85
N PRO A 308 -12.42 -16.72 3.49
CA PRO A 308 -12.63 -16.80 4.95
C PRO A 308 -13.09 -18.18 5.45
N GLN A 309 -13.50 -19.06 4.53
CA GLN A 309 -13.98 -20.42 4.84
C GLN A 309 -12.85 -21.44 5.00
N LEU A 310 -11.62 -21.09 4.60
CA LEU A 310 -10.49 -22.01 4.60
C LEU A 310 -9.59 -21.75 5.81
N ASN A 311 -9.17 -22.88 6.45
CA ASN A 311 -8.21 -22.81 7.54
C ASN A 311 -6.80 -22.54 6.98
N TRP A 312 -6.13 -21.53 7.47
CA TRP A 312 -4.76 -21.18 7.09
C TRP A 312 -3.77 -22.34 7.27
N GLN A 313 -3.94 -23.12 8.36
CA GLN A 313 -3.06 -24.24 8.66
C GLN A 313 -3.09 -25.30 7.57
N GLY A 314 -4.28 -25.73 7.15
CA GLY A 314 -4.45 -26.68 6.06
C GLY A 314 -3.90 -26.16 4.71
N ILE A 315 -4.01 -24.83 4.46
CA ILE A 315 -3.42 -24.20 3.28
C ILE A 315 -1.88 -24.34 3.30
N PHE A 316 -1.25 -24.05 4.45
CA PHE A 316 0.20 -24.09 4.59
C PHE A 316 0.73 -25.53 4.58
N GLU A 317 0.06 -26.47 5.27
CA GLU A 317 0.40 -27.89 5.23
C GLU A 317 0.38 -28.43 3.79
N GLN A 318 -0.67 -28.17 3.03
CA GLN A 318 -0.77 -28.58 1.63
C GLN A 318 0.30 -27.93 0.75
N MET A 319 0.60 -26.66 0.95
CA MET A 319 1.68 -25.98 0.23
C MET A 319 3.03 -26.65 0.49
N ILE A 320 3.37 -26.94 1.75
CA ILE A 320 4.62 -27.58 2.14
C ILE A 320 4.74 -28.97 1.51
N VAL A 321 3.69 -29.80 1.64
CA VAL A 321 3.66 -31.14 1.08
C VAL A 321 3.80 -31.14 -0.44
N ALA A 322 3.07 -30.23 -1.12
CA ALA A 322 3.12 -30.11 -2.59
C ALA A 322 4.53 -29.75 -3.10
N VAL A 323 5.24 -28.85 -2.40
CA VAL A 323 6.63 -28.51 -2.73
C VAL A 323 7.57 -29.69 -2.46
N SER A 324 7.40 -30.38 -1.34
CA SER A 324 8.26 -31.51 -0.93
C SER A 324 8.14 -32.70 -1.88
N GLU A 325 6.94 -32.99 -2.37
CA GLU A 325 6.66 -34.12 -3.27
C GLU A 325 6.93 -33.80 -4.75
N GLU A 326 7.41 -32.62 -5.07
CA GLU A 326 7.64 -32.13 -6.43
C GLU A 326 6.41 -32.31 -7.34
N ARG A 327 5.23 -32.29 -6.78
CA ARG A 327 4.00 -32.34 -7.53
C ARG A 327 3.70 -30.96 -8.09
N LEU A 328 3.46 -30.91 -9.39
CA LEU A 328 2.75 -29.78 -9.97
C LEU A 328 1.40 -29.67 -9.27
N SER A 329 1.23 -28.65 -8.46
CA SER A 329 -0.07 -28.33 -7.94
C SER A 329 -0.97 -28.04 -9.12
N MET A 330 -1.70 -29.06 -9.56
CA MET A 330 -2.99 -29.00 -10.22
C MET A 330 -3.15 -28.15 -11.47
N LYS A 331 -3.32 -28.85 -12.53
CA LYS A 331 -4.07 -28.35 -13.71
C LYS A 331 -5.51 -27.95 -13.37
N ASN A 332 -6.08 -28.30 -12.21
CA ASN A 332 -7.52 -28.17 -11.93
C ASN A 332 -7.89 -27.68 -10.52
N GLY A 333 -7.06 -26.84 -9.90
CA GLY A 333 -7.39 -26.31 -8.57
C GLY A 333 -7.20 -27.32 -7.44
N TRP A 334 -6.88 -26.84 -6.27
CA TRP A 334 -6.79 -27.63 -5.04
C TRP A 334 -8.19 -28.19 -4.73
N GLU A 335 -8.42 -29.44 -4.99
CA GLU A 335 -9.47 -30.19 -4.30
C GLU A 335 -8.99 -30.40 -2.88
N LEU A 336 -9.40 -29.50 -1.98
CA LEU A 336 -9.27 -29.71 -0.54
C LEU A 336 -9.96 -31.04 -0.23
N ILE A 337 -9.19 -32.06 0.09
CA ILE A 337 -9.75 -33.29 0.68
C ILE A 337 -10.34 -32.83 2.02
N PRO A 338 -11.68 -32.89 2.18
CA PRO A 338 -12.27 -32.48 3.45
C PRO A 338 -11.73 -33.43 4.53
N LEU A 339 -11.11 -32.86 5.58
CA LEU A 339 -10.65 -33.62 6.78
C LEU A 339 -11.78 -34.34 7.52
N SER A 340 -13.02 -34.27 7.03
CA SER A 340 -14.19 -34.96 7.57
C SER A 340 -14.36 -36.42 7.13
N LYS A 341 -13.34 -37.05 6.51
CA LYS A 341 -13.35 -38.49 6.12
C LYS A 341 -12.12 -39.24 6.61
N VAL A 342 -11.64 -38.94 7.78
CA VAL A 342 -10.75 -39.87 8.54
C VAL A 342 -11.41 -40.12 9.89
#